data_cd170af5aaf14799e329fbf35998ea9c
#
_entry.id   cd170af5aaf14799e329fbf35998ea9c
#
_cell.length_a   1.000
_cell.length_b   1.000
_cell.length_c   1.000
_cell.angle_alpha   90.00
_cell.angle_beta   90.00
_cell.angle_gamma   90.00
#
_symmetry.space_group_name_H-M   'P 1'
#
loop_
_entity.id
_entity.type
_entity.pdbx_description
1 polymer ?
#
loop_
_entity_poly.entity_id
_entity_poly.type
_entity_poly.pdbx_seq_one_letter_code
_entity_poly.pdbx_strand_id
1 'polypeptide(L)'
;MSIGSKLRSTLVNVLVNERTQSAKRAIAETRRKLGGSAHVVSAFLELDDPWSYLLAHYLPDLAAAYDIELRYYLTQSCNDEGFRPQPELLAQYADEDCARVAAELGIPFLDKGAAPPVEHRRALIDSLASIADSPDFPGELLDAITDYWRGDTAGVSRRLDAAAGDGRSMLEENQRRLTDLGHYNSATLHYAGEWYWGVDRLTYLADRLAELGAGRPEGPGAKLASIR
;
A
#
# COMPACT_ATOMS: atom_id res chain seq x y z
N MET A 1 7.42 4.89 -39.06
CA MET A 1 7.57 5.16 -37.60
C MET A 1 7.72 6.67 -37.42
N SER A 2 6.77 7.29 -36.69
CA SER A 2 6.72 8.75 -36.49
C SER A 2 7.87 9.20 -35.57
N ILE A 3 8.43 10.38 -35.83
CA ILE A 3 9.46 11.04 -35.01
C ILE A 3 9.01 11.11 -33.53
N GLY A 4 7.71 11.27 -33.27
CA GLY A 4 7.14 11.30 -31.94
C GLY A 4 7.24 9.97 -31.16
N SER A 5 7.23 8.81 -31.86
CA SER A 5 7.38 7.51 -31.20
C SER A 5 8.83 7.25 -30.79
N LYS A 6 9.79 7.69 -31.59
CA LYS A 6 11.22 7.59 -31.26
C LYS A 6 11.62 8.50 -30.08
N LEU A 7 11.08 9.72 -30.02
CA LEU A 7 11.29 10.64 -28.92
C LEU A 7 10.68 10.10 -27.62
N ARG A 8 9.49 9.51 -27.66
CA ARG A 8 8.87 8.87 -26.49
C ARG A 8 9.68 7.66 -26.01
N SER A 9 10.13 6.79 -26.92
CA SER A 9 10.92 5.61 -26.53
C SER A 9 12.29 6.00 -25.96
N THR A 10 12.92 7.05 -26.49
CA THR A 10 14.20 7.57 -25.98
C THR A 10 14.02 8.21 -24.59
N LEU A 11 12.96 8.97 -24.38
CA LEU A 11 12.62 9.53 -23.06
C LEU A 11 12.33 8.43 -22.03
N VAL A 12 11.55 7.42 -22.40
CA VAL A 12 11.28 6.27 -21.53
C VAL A 12 12.57 5.52 -21.20
N ASN A 13 13.43 5.25 -22.19
CA ASN A 13 14.72 4.57 -21.97
C ASN A 13 15.67 5.39 -21.07
N VAL A 14 15.66 6.72 -21.16
CA VAL A 14 16.45 7.59 -20.25
C VAL A 14 15.87 7.57 -18.84
N LEU A 15 14.53 7.55 -18.69
CA LEU A 15 13.86 7.53 -17.39
C LEU A 15 14.00 6.18 -16.67
N VAL A 16 14.08 5.08 -17.43
CA VAL A 16 14.19 3.69 -16.92
C VAL A 16 15.64 3.22 -16.85
N ASN A 17 16.61 4.00 -17.32
CA ASN A 17 18.01 3.63 -17.29
C ASN A 17 18.52 3.53 -15.85
N GLU A 18 19.18 2.41 -15.50
CA GLU A 18 19.77 2.14 -14.18
C GLU A 18 20.64 3.29 -13.65
N ARG A 19 21.40 3.95 -14.54
CA ARG A 19 22.23 5.11 -14.17
C ARG A 19 21.38 6.30 -13.71
N THR A 20 20.25 6.55 -14.38
CA THR A 20 19.35 7.64 -14.02
C THR A 20 18.64 7.34 -12.70
N GLN A 21 18.23 6.10 -12.49
CA GLN A 21 17.64 5.67 -11.23
C GLN A 21 18.65 5.74 -10.09
N SER A 22 19.88 5.26 -10.29
CA SER A 22 20.96 5.35 -9.30
C SER A 22 21.28 6.80 -8.92
N ALA A 23 21.30 7.72 -9.89
CA ALA A 23 21.52 9.13 -9.63
C ALA A 23 20.36 9.74 -8.82
N LYS A 24 19.09 9.45 -9.17
CA LYS A 24 17.92 9.89 -8.40
C LYS A 24 17.96 9.37 -6.96
N ARG A 25 18.30 8.09 -6.77
CA ARG A 25 18.47 7.46 -5.46
C ARG A 25 19.54 8.14 -4.62
N ALA A 26 20.70 8.43 -5.22
CA ALA A 26 21.80 9.13 -4.56
C ALA A 26 21.41 10.53 -4.12
N ILE A 27 20.70 11.28 -4.99
CA ILE A 27 20.21 12.64 -4.67
C ILE A 27 19.19 12.58 -3.53
N ALA A 28 18.23 11.67 -3.58
CA ALA A 28 17.22 11.51 -2.54
C ALA A 28 17.85 11.20 -1.18
N GLU A 29 18.82 10.27 -1.15
CA GLU A 29 19.53 9.89 0.06
C GLU A 29 20.40 11.02 0.61
N THR A 30 21.08 11.76 -0.27
CA THR A 30 21.86 12.94 0.13
C THR A 30 20.96 14.00 0.76
N ARG A 31 19.81 14.27 0.17
CA ARG A 31 18.83 15.24 0.73
C ARG A 31 18.32 14.76 2.10
N ARG A 32 17.98 13.49 2.23
CA ARG A 32 17.54 12.90 3.49
C ARG A 32 18.59 13.08 4.58
N LYS A 33 19.85 12.71 4.32
CA LYS A 33 20.97 12.84 5.26
C LYS A 33 21.24 14.29 5.66
N LEU A 34 21.27 15.21 4.70
CA LEU A 34 21.48 16.63 4.96
C LEU A 34 20.34 17.25 5.79
N GLY A 35 19.10 16.77 5.60
CA GLY A 35 17.94 17.20 6.37
C GLY A 35 17.77 16.49 7.71
N GLY A 36 18.62 15.51 8.05
CA GLY A 36 18.45 14.68 9.26
C GLY A 36 17.13 13.92 9.31
N SER A 37 16.52 13.65 8.14
CA SER A 37 15.18 13.07 8.06
C SER A 37 15.21 11.55 8.20
N ALA A 38 14.17 10.98 8.83
CA ALA A 38 13.96 9.54 8.88
C ALA A 38 13.75 8.94 7.48
N HIS A 39 13.85 7.63 7.36
CA HIS A 39 13.40 6.89 6.18
C HIS A 39 11.87 6.80 6.23
N VAL A 40 11.16 7.65 5.49
CA VAL A 40 9.69 7.68 5.47
C VAL A 40 9.17 6.80 4.32
N VAL A 41 8.41 5.77 4.67
CA VAL A 41 7.68 4.91 3.73
C VAL A 41 6.19 5.21 3.86
N SER A 42 5.54 5.57 2.76
CA SER A 42 4.10 5.82 2.71
C SER A 42 3.38 4.59 2.16
N ALA A 43 2.44 4.03 2.93
CA ALA A 43 1.60 2.90 2.52
C ALA A 43 0.20 3.40 2.14
N PHE A 44 -0.22 3.13 0.92
CA PHE A 44 -1.54 3.46 0.40
C PHE A 44 -2.36 2.19 0.28
N LEU A 45 -3.38 2.05 1.12
CA LEU A 45 -4.18 0.86 1.27
C LEU A 45 -5.65 1.17 0.99
N GLU A 46 -6.39 0.19 0.53
CA GLU A 46 -7.85 0.26 0.35
C GLU A 46 -8.50 -0.87 1.16
N LEU A 47 -9.64 -0.57 1.80
CA LEU A 47 -10.28 -1.47 2.74
C LEU A 47 -10.73 -2.79 2.08
N ASP A 48 -11.31 -2.68 0.89
CA ASP A 48 -11.90 -3.79 0.13
C ASP A 48 -11.04 -4.24 -1.08
N ASP A 49 -9.76 -3.85 -1.10
CA ASP A 49 -8.80 -4.34 -2.08
C ASP A 49 -8.03 -5.56 -1.54
N PRO A 50 -8.11 -6.74 -2.19
CA PRO A 50 -7.47 -7.96 -1.71
C PRO A 50 -5.94 -7.85 -1.65
N TRP A 51 -5.32 -7.07 -2.54
CA TRP A 51 -3.88 -6.83 -2.51
C TRP A 51 -3.46 -5.97 -1.33
N SER A 52 -4.30 -5.02 -0.92
CA SER A 52 -4.10 -4.23 0.31
C SER A 52 -4.16 -5.10 1.55
N TYR A 53 -5.06 -6.11 1.57
CA TYR A 53 -5.11 -7.09 2.65
C TYR A 53 -3.81 -7.90 2.75
N LEU A 54 -3.30 -8.44 1.64
CA LEU A 54 -2.04 -9.18 1.64
C LEU A 54 -0.87 -8.30 2.08
N LEU A 55 -0.79 -7.07 1.56
CA LEU A 55 0.26 -6.13 1.92
C LEU A 55 0.21 -5.77 3.41
N ALA A 56 -0.97 -5.55 3.96
CA ALA A 56 -1.18 -5.18 5.37
C ALA A 56 -0.55 -6.19 6.34
N HIS A 57 -0.55 -7.48 6.00
CA HIS A 57 0.06 -8.54 6.82
C HIS A 57 1.58 -8.41 7.00
N TYR A 58 2.26 -7.71 6.11
CA TYR A 58 3.72 -7.57 6.12
C TYR A 58 4.21 -6.21 6.61
N LEU A 59 3.33 -5.20 6.72
CA LEU A 59 3.74 -3.86 7.12
C LEU A 59 4.28 -3.80 8.56
N PRO A 60 3.71 -4.50 9.56
CA PRO A 60 4.30 -4.55 10.90
C PRO A 60 5.70 -5.18 10.90
N ASP A 61 5.93 -6.23 10.11
CA ASP A 61 7.24 -6.88 10.01
C ASP A 61 8.25 -5.98 9.29
N LEU A 62 7.82 -5.22 8.27
CA LEU A 62 8.65 -4.21 7.61
C LEU A 62 9.08 -3.13 8.60
N ALA A 63 8.15 -2.60 9.40
CA ALA A 63 8.44 -1.60 10.42
C ALA A 63 9.36 -2.13 11.52
N ALA A 64 9.24 -3.41 11.89
CA ALA A 64 10.09 -4.04 12.89
C ALA A 64 11.50 -4.36 12.34
N ALA A 65 11.62 -4.69 11.04
CA ALA A 65 12.90 -5.05 10.42
C ALA A 65 13.79 -3.86 10.07
N TYR A 66 13.19 -2.69 9.85
CA TYR A 66 13.90 -1.50 9.36
C TYR A 66 13.66 -0.27 10.24
N ASP A 67 14.64 0.61 10.29
CA ASP A 67 14.53 1.93 10.94
C ASP A 67 13.85 2.92 9.99
N ILE A 68 12.54 2.81 9.91
CA ILE A 68 11.66 3.60 9.04
C ILE A 68 10.53 4.23 9.83
N GLU A 69 10.02 5.34 9.34
CA GLU A 69 8.72 5.90 9.69
C GLU A 69 7.70 5.42 8.65
N LEU A 70 6.80 4.55 9.06
CA LEU A 70 5.75 4.04 8.18
C LEU A 70 4.49 4.87 8.35
N ARG A 71 4.06 5.54 7.27
CA ARG A 71 2.84 6.35 7.23
C ARG A 71 1.77 5.63 6.44
N TYR A 72 0.57 5.60 6.99
CA TYR A 72 -0.56 4.87 6.42
C TYR A 72 -1.60 5.83 5.87
N TYR A 73 -2.09 5.54 4.67
CA TYR A 73 -3.13 6.31 3.98
C TYR A 73 -4.20 5.35 3.48
N LEU A 74 -5.41 5.48 4.03
CA LEU A 74 -6.57 4.79 3.47
C LEU A 74 -7.00 5.52 2.20
N THR A 75 -7.06 4.80 1.09
CA THR A 75 -7.40 5.33 -0.23
C THR A 75 -8.59 4.58 -0.81
N GLN A 76 -9.06 5.07 -1.93
CA GLN A 76 -10.04 4.40 -2.77
C GLN A 76 -9.48 4.33 -4.18
N SER A 77 -9.52 3.16 -4.80
CA SER A 77 -9.06 2.99 -6.17
C SER A 77 -9.80 3.91 -7.13
N CYS A 78 -9.07 4.43 -8.11
CA CYS A 78 -9.64 5.21 -9.19
C CYS A 78 -10.56 4.33 -10.05
N ASN A 79 -11.84 4.67 -10.10
CA ASN A 79 -12.84 3.99 -10.93
C ASN A 79 -13.01 4.63 -12.32
N ASP A 80 -12.04 5.42 -12.78
CA ASP A 80 -12.05 5.99 -14.12
C ASP A 80 -11.98 4.88 -15.16
N GLU A 81 -12.95 4.85 -16.09
CA GLU A 81 -13.01 3.86 -17.17
C GLU A 81 -11.74 3.85 -18.03
N GLY A 82 -11.03 4.97 -18.12
CA GLY A 82 -9.76 5.06 -18.82
C GLY A 82 -8.65 4.23 -18.20
N PHE A 83 -8.72 3.99 -16.89
CA PHE A 83 -7.75 3.17 -16.13
C PHE A 83 -8.25 1.76 -15.83
N ARG A 84 -9.57 1.57 -15.75
CA ARG A 84 -10.23 0.29 -15.45
C ARG A 84 -11.37 0.02 -16.42
N PRO A 85 -11.09 -0.37 -17.67
CA PRO A 85 -12.14 -0.56 -18.69
C PRO A 85 -13.11 -1.71 -18.41
N GLN A 86 -12.75 -2.62 -17.52
CA GLN A 86 -13.58 -3.76 -17.08
C GLN A 86 -13.43 -3.99 -15.58
N PRO A 87 -13.99 -3.10 -14.73
CA PRO A 87 -13.73 -3.12 -13.29
C PRO A 87 -14.21 -4.40 -12.60
N GLU A 88 -15.35 -4.95 -13.01
CA GLU A 88 -15.89 -6.20 -12.42
C GLU A 88 -15.00 -7.42 -12.74
N LEU A 89 -14.55 -7.53 -13.98
CA LEU A 89 -13.65 -8.61 -14.38
C LEU A 89 -12.28 -8.50 -13.69
N LEU A 90 -11.78 -7.28 -13.54
CA LEU A 90 -10.54 -7.02 -12.83
C LEU A 90 -10.66 -7.38 -11.34
N ALA A 91 -11.78 -7.02 -10.71
CA ALA A 91 -12.04 -7.36 -9.31
C ALA A 91 -12.12 -8.89 -9.11
N GLN A 92 -12.86 -9.60 -10.00
CA GLN A 92 -12.93 -11.05 -9.95
C GLN A 92 -11.55 -11.70 -10.10
N TYR A 93 -10.76 -11.24 -11.08
CA TYR A 93 -9.40 -11.74 -11.29
C TYR A 93 -8.50 -11.46 -10.08
N ALA A 94 -8.58 -10.25 -9.50
CA ALA A 94 -7.81 -9.89 -8.32
C ALA A 94 -8.10 -10.79 -7.14
N ASP A 95 -9.38 -11.10 -6.87
CA ASP A 95 -9.77 -12.01 -5.80
C ASP A 95 -9.21 -13.43 -6.01
N GLU A 96 -9.33 -13.97 -7.25
CA GLU A 96 -8.83 -15.31 -7.57
C GLU A 96 -7.29 -15.39 -7.48
N ASP A 97 -6.60 -14.37 -7.94
CA ASP A 97 -5.14 -14.31 -7.92
C ASP A 97 -4.62 -14.10 -6.50
N CYS A 98 -5.21 -13.16 -5.74
CA CYS A 98 -4.88 -12.96 -4.33
C CYS A 98 -5.14 -14.20 -3.47
N ALA A 99 -6.20 -14.96 -3.74
CA ALA A 99 -6.47 -16.20 -3.01
C ALA A 99 -5.35 -17.23 -3.21
N ARG A 100 -4.79 -17.34 -4.42
CA ARG A 100 -3.64 -18.23 -4.70
C ARG A 100 -2.39 -17.75 -3.97
N VAL A 101 -2.08 -16.46 -4.07
CA VAL A 101 -0.91 -15.87 -3.40
C VAL A 101 -1.04 -15.98 -1.88
N ALA A 102 -2.22 -15.72 -1.32
CA ALA A 102 -2.50 -15.90 0.11
C ALA A 102 -2.22 -17.32 0.59
N ALA A 103 -2.65 -18.34 -0.20
CA ALA A 103 -2.41 -19.74 0.10
C ALA A 103 -0.91 -20.08 0.10
N GLU A 104 -0.14 -19.57 -0.86
CA GLU A 104 1.31 -19.74 -0.92
C GLU A 104 2.02 -19.08 0.26
N LEU A 105 1.52 -17.91 0.71
CA LEU A 105 2.07 -17.15 1.83
C LEU A 105 1.55 -17.63 3.21
N GLY A 106 0.61 -18.59 3.23
CA GLY A 106 -0.02 -19.06 4.47
C GLY A 106 -0.92 -18.01 5.15
N ILE A 107 -1.44 -17.05 4.38
CA ILE A 107 -2.35 -16.01 4.86
C ILE A 107 -3.79 -16.52 4.70
N PRO A 108 -4.63 -16.51 5.76
CA PRO A 108 -6.05 -16.82 5.62
C PRO A 108 -6.73 -15.87 4.66
N PHE A 109 -7.39 -16.38 3.64
CA PHE A 109 -8.12 -15.57 2.68
C PHE A 109 -9.61 -15.90 2.73
N LEU A 110 -10.44 -14.87 2.67
CA LEU A 110 -11.87 -15.01 2.83
C LEU A 110 -12.51 -15.65 1.60
N ASP A 111 -13.46 -16.56 1.83
CA ASP A 111 -14.40 -16.96 0.79
C ASP A 111 -15.39 -15.81 0.54
N LYS A 112 -15.62 -15.46 -0.73
CA LYS A 112 -16.50 -14.37 -1.18
C LYS A 112 -17.89 -14.37 -0.56
N GLY A 113 -18.40 -15.56 -0.17
CA GLY A 113 -19.69 -15.70 0.49
C GLY A 113 -19.79 -15.12 1.91
N ALA A 114 -18.65 -14.82 2.54
CA ALA A 114 -18.58 -14.37 3.92
C ALA A 114 -18.15 -12.89 4.06
N ALA A 115 -17.90 -12.18 2.95
CA ALA A 115 -17.51 -10.77 3.00
C ALA A 115 -18.56 -9.91 3.71
N PRO A 116 -18.15 -8.96 4.57
CA PRO A 116 -19.09 -8.04 5.22
C PRO A 116 -19.93 -7.27 4.21
N PRO A 117 -21.18 -6.91 4.56
CA PRO A 117 -22.03 -6.10 3.70
C PRO A 117 -21.37 -4.78 3.29
N VAL A 118 -21.65 -4.33 2.06
CA VAL A 118 -21.07 -3.09 1.50
C VAL A 118 -21.38 -1.85 2.33
N GLU A 119 -22.57 -1.82 2.99
CA GLU A 119 -22.94 -0.75 3.90
C GLU A 119 -21.99 -0.60 5.10
N HIS A 120 -21.39 -1.70 5.56
CA HIS A 120 -20.39 -1.67 6.64
C HIS A 120 -19.10 -1.00 6.20
N ARG A 121 -18.74 -1.08 4.91
CA ARG A 121 -17.54 -0.46 4.37
C ARG A 121 -17.50 1.05 4.64
N ARG A 122 -18.60 1.76 4.35
CA ARG A 122 -18.69 3.21 4.56
C ARG A 122 -18.54 3.55 6.04
N ALA A 123 -19.29 2.86 6.90
CA ALA A 123 -19.25 3.11 8.34
C ALA A 123 -17.86 2.81 8.93
N LEU A 124 -17.15 1.80 8.45
CA LEU A 124 -15.75 1.54 8.82
C LEU A 124 -14.82 2.68 8.41
N ILE A 125 -14.98 3.21 7.21
CA ILE A 125 -14.17 4.34 6.70
C ILE A 125 -14.44 5.59 7.55
N ASP A 126 -15.70 5.88 7.88
CA ASP A 126 -16.08 7.01 8.73
C ASP A 126 -15.53 6.84 10.17
N SER A 127 -15.55 5.63 10.72
CA SER A 127 -14.92 5.31 12.01
C SER A 127 -13.41 5.53 11.98
N LEU A 128 -12.72 5.03 10.95
CA LEU A 128 -11.28 5.22 10.78
C LEU A 128 -10.92 6.71 10.61
N ALA A 129 -11.75 7.48 9.90
CA ALA A 129 -11.53 8.91 9.73
C ALA A 129 -11.61 9.68 11.06
N SER A 130 -12.42 9.22 12.02
CA SER A 130 -12.52 9.84 13.35
C SER A 130 -11.22 9.80 14.15
N ILE A 131 -10.33 8.88 13.81
CA ILE A 131 -9.04 8.66 14.49
C ILE A 131 -7.83 8.87 13.56
N ALA A 132 -8.01 9.46 12.38
CA ALA A 132 -6.96 9.58 11.36
C ALA A 132 -5.68 10.26 11.87
N ASP A 133 -5.80 11.19 12.81
CA ASP A 133 -4.67 11.89 13.44
C ASP A 133 -4.17 11.22 14.73
N SER A 134 -4.78 10.10 15.15
CA SER A 134 -4.37 9.35 16.34
C SER A 134 -3.14 8.49 16.06
N PRO A 135 -2.23 8.32 17.03
CA PRO A 135 -1.17 7.33 16.95
C PRO A 135 -1.69 5.89 16.81
N ASP A 136 -2.95 5.62 17.16
CA ASP A 136 -3.58 4.31 17.06
C ASP A 136 -4.08 4.00 15.64
N PHE A 137 -4.22 5.01 14.77
CA PHE A 137 -4.74 4.87 13.41
C PHE A 137 -4.06 3.75 12.60
N PRO A 138 -2.71 3.61 12.59
CA PRO A 138 -2.06 2.54 11.84
C PRO A 138 -2.51 1.14 12.27
N GLY A 139 -2.59 0.89 13.57
CA GLY A 139 -3.05 -0.39 14.12
C GLY A 139 -4.52 -0.65 13.80
N GLU A 140 -5.38 0.32 14.05
CA GLU A 140 -6.81 0.20 13.76
C GLU A 140 -7.12 0.00 12.27
N LEU A 141 -6.36 0.65 11.37
CA LEU A 141 -6.48 0.45 9.93
C LEU A 141 -6.12 -0.98 9.52
N LEU A 142 -4.99 -1.51 9.99
CA LEU A 142 -4.55 -2.87 9.66
C LEU A 142 -5.51 -3.92 10.22
N ASP A 143 -5.99 -3.71 11.43
CA ASP A 143 -6.99 -4.57 12.06
C ASP A 143 -8.34 -4.51 11.33
N ALA A 144 -8.78 -3.31 10.92
CA ALA A 144 -10.02 -3.15 10.16
C ALA A 144 -9.97 -3.87 8.80
N ILE A 145 -8.87 -3.75 8.07
CA ILE A 145 -8.64 -4.49 6.82
C ILE A 145 -8.65 -6.00 7.09
N THR A 146 -7.95 -6.43 8.14
CA THR A 146 -7.84 -7.85 8.50
C THR A 146 -9.19 -8.45 8.90
N ASP A 147 -9.96 -7.76 9.77
CA ASP A 147 -11.28 -8.21 10.21
C ASP A 147 -12.26 -8.24 9.03
N TYR A 148 -12.21 -7.22 8.15
CA TYR A 148 -13.03 -7.18 6.94
C TYR A 148 -12.77 -8.41 6.05
N TRP A 149 -11.51 -8.72 5.76
CA TRP A 149 -11.13 -9.82 4.87
C TRP A 149 -11.20 -11.21 5.53
N ARG A 150 -11.24 -11.29 6.85
CA ARG A 150 -11.50 -12.54 7.58
C ARG A 150 -12.98 -12.80 7.87
N GLY A 151 -13.85 -11.87 7.49
CA GLY A 151 -15.28 -11.97 7.80
C GLY A 151 -15.56 -11.90 9.31
N ASP A 152 -14.68 -11.28 10.11
CA ASP A 152 -14.92 -11.06 11.55
C ASP A 152 -15.95 -9.95 11.74
N THR A 153 -17.21 -10.33 11.65
CA THR A 153 -18.35 -9.43 11.83
C THR A 153 -18.36 -8.77 13.22
N ALA A 154 -17.83 -9.42 14.26
CA ALA A 154 -17.74 -8.85 15.60
C ALA A 154 -16.63 -7.77 15.65
N GLY A 155 -15.48 -7.99 15.01
CA GLY A 155 -14.42 -7.00 14.86
C GLY A 155 -14.89 -5.77 14.10
N VAL A 156 -15.58 -5.99 12.99
CA VAL A 156 -16.19 -4.92 12.19
C VAL A 156 -17.20 -4.14 13.02
N SER A 157 -18.16 -4.82 13.67
CA SER A 157 -19.24 -4.17 14.45
C SER A 157 -18.72 -3.31 15.59
N ARG A 158 -17.67 -3.71 16.29
CA ARG A 158 -17.06 -2.88 17.37
C ARG A 158 -16.61 -1.50 16.86
N ARG A 159 -16.19 -1.41 15.62
CA ARG A 159 -15.74 -0.14 15.00
C ARG A 159 -16.91 0.71 14.51
N LEU A 160 -18.04 0.09 14.15
CA LEU A 160 -19.23 0.82 13.69
C LEU A 160 -19.88 1.68 14.78
N ASP A 161 -19.67 1.30 16.05
CA ASP A 161 -20.18 2.04 17.23
C ASP A 161 -19.31 3.25 17.60
N ALA A 162 -18.15 3.44 16.92
CA ALA A 162 -17.27 4.57 17.17
C ALA A 162 -17.85 5.88 16.61
N ALA A 163 -17.35 7.02 17.12
CA ALA A 163 -17.74 8.33 16.59
C ALA A 163 -17.40 8.41 15.08
N ALA A 164 -18.39 8.81 14.28
CA ALA A 164 -18.20 8.95 12.84
C ALA A 164 -17.35 10.19 12.52
N GLY A 165 -16.28 9.98 11.74
CA GLY A 165 -15.49 11.02 11.09
C GLY A 165 -15.99 11.31 9.67
N ASP A 166 -15.31 12.21 8.96
CA ASP A 166 -15.56 12.47 7.55
C ASP A 166 -14.67 11.57 6.67
N GLY A 167 -15.09 10.31 6.54
CA GLY A 167 -14.37 9.31 5.75
C GLY A 167 -14.24 9.68 4.27
N ARG A 168 -15.23 10.40 3.73
CA ARG A 168 -15.19 10.88 2.36
C ARG A 168 -14.05 11.88 2.15
N SER A 169 -13.97 12.92 2.98
CA SER A 169 -12.90 13.93 2.88
C SER A 169 -11.52 13.30 3.07
N MET A 170 -11.38 12.37 4.01
CA MET A 170 -10.13 11.63 4.20
C MET A 170 -9.71 10.86 2.94
N LEU A 171 -10.64 10.12 2.31
CA LEU A 171 -10.34 9.38 1.09
C LEU A 171 -9.96 10.32 -0.07
N GLU A 172 -10.69 11.42 -0.25
CA GLU A 172 -10.42 12.39 -1.31
C GLU A 172 -9.04 13.05 -1.13
N GLU A 173 -8.65 13.39 0.10
CA GLU A 173 -7.34 13.94 0.40
C GLU A 173 -6.22 12.92 0.14
N ASN A 174 -6.37 11.70 0.64
CA ASN A 174 -5.38 10.65 0.46
C ASN A 174 -5.24 10.24 -1.01
N GLN A 175 -6.36 10.19 -1.75
CA GLN A 175 -6.34 9.92 -3.19
C GLN A 175 -5.64 11.04 -3.97
N ARG A 176 -5.88 12.30 -3.59
CA ARG A 176 -5.16 13.44 -4.17
C ARG A 176 -3.66 13.32 -3.91
N ARG A 177 -3.26 13.02 -2.68
CA ARG A 177 -1.85 12.78 -2.31
C ARG A 177 -1.21 11.68 -3.15
N LEU A 178 -1.90 10.55 -3.33
CA LEU A 178 -1.44 9.44 -4.18
C LEU A 178 -1.22 9.90 -5.62
N THR A 179 -2.19 10.64 -6.19
CA THR A 179 -2.15 11.15 -7.55
C THR A 179 -1.06 12.20 -7.75
N ASP A 180 -0.90 13.12 -6.81
CA ASP A 180 0.15 14.16 -6.84
C ASP A 180 1.55 13.56 -6.79
N LEU A 181 1.71 12.42 -6.12
CA LEU A 181 2.96 11.65 -6.12
C LEU A 181 3.17 10.84 -7.41
N GLY A 182 2.15 10.72 -8.28
CA GLY A 182 2.24 10.09 -9.59
C GLY A 182 1.79 8.63 -9.65
N HIS A 183 0.91 8.19 -8.72
CA HIS A 183 0.30 6.86 -8.74
C HIS A 183 -1.23 6.93 -8.60
N TYR A 184 -1.95 5.83 -8.86
CA TYR A 184 -3.41 5.80 -8.89
C TYR A 184 -4.05 4.54 -8.27
N ASN A 185 -3.26 3.51 -7.95
CA ASN A 185 -3.75 2.28 -7.35
C ASN A 185 -3.36 2.18 -5.87
N SER A 186 -4.23 1.51 -5.09
CA SER A 186 -3.98 1.01 -3.74
C SER A 186 -2.95 -0.13 -3.71
N ALA A 187 -2.75 -0.74 -2.55
CA ALA A 187 -1.77 -1.79 -2.29
C ALA A 187 -0.35 -1.40 -2.71
N THR A 188 0.03 -0.15 -2.48
CA THR A 188 1.33 0.37 -2.93
C THR A 188 2.08 1.09 -1.84
N LEU A 189 3.41 0.99 -1.90
CA LEU A 189 4.32 1.73 -1.04
C LEU A 189 5.08 2.76 -1.86
N HIS A 190 5.29 3.93 -1.28
CA HIS A 190 6.12 4.98 -1.85
C HIS A 190 7.31 5.27 -0.93
N TYR A 191 8.51 5.22 -1.47
CA TYR A 191 9.73 5.55 -0.76
C TYR A 191 10.70 6.34 -1.65
N ALA A 192 11.09 7.53 -1.22
CA ALA A 192 12.12 8.35 -1.85
C ALA A 192 11.92 8.58 -3.37
N GLY A 193 10.66 8.72 -3.83
CA GLY A 193 10.28 8.91 -5.23
C GLY A 193 10.14 7.62 -6.04
N GLU A 194 10.18 6.47 -5.39
CA GLU A 194 9.98 5.16 -6.03
C GLU A 194 8.70 4.50 -5.52
N TRP A 195 8.06 3.72 -6.40
CA TRP A 195 6.84 2.99 -6.13
C TRP A 195 7.08 1.49 -6.06
N TYR A 196 6.46 0.85 -5.09
CA TYR A 196 6.49 -0.60 -4.86
C TYR A 196 5.04 -1.09 -4.79
N TRP A 197 4.49 -1.49 -5.92
CA TRP A 197 3.09 -1.88 -6.06
C TRP A 197 2.93 -3.38 -5.92
N GLY A 198 2.13 -3.81 -4.96
CA GLY A 198 1.85 -5.20 -4.63
C GLY A 198 2.83 -5.79 -3.61
N VAL A 199 2.43 -6.92 -3.04
CA VAL A 199 3.22 -7.64 -2.03
C VAL A 199 4.54 -8.18 -2.59
N ASP A 200 4.57 -8.54 -3.87
CA ASP A 200 5.74 -9.05 -4.58
C ASP A 200 6.88 -8.00 -4.74
N ARG A 201 6.57 -6.71 -4.61
CA ARG A 201 7.56 -5.64 -4.65
C ARG A 201 8.14 -5.29 -3.28
N LEU A 202 7.62 -5.88 -2.22
CA LEU A 202 8.09 -5.61 -0.87
C LEU A 202 9.56 -6.01 -0.67
N THR A 203 10.00 -7.08 -1.33
CA THR A 203 11.40 -7.53 -1.30
C THR A 203 12.35 -6.51 -1.90
N TYR A 204 11.96 -5.82 -2.99
CA TYR A 204 12.79 -4.77 -3.59
C TYR A 204 12.92 -3.54 -2.68
N LEU A 205 11.84 -3.18 -1.95
CA LEU A 205 11.91 -2.13 -0.94
C LEU A 205 12.81 -2.55 0.23
N ALA A 206 12.68 -3.79 0.70
CA ALA A 206 13.49 -4.35 1.77
C ALA A 206 14.99 -4.35 1.39
N ASP A 207 15.33 -4.83 0.20
CA ASP A 207 16.70 -4.80 -0.32
C ASP A 207 17.23 -3.35 -0.40
N ARG A 208 16.39 -2.41 -0.86
CA ARG A 208 16.74 -0.98 -0.93
C ARG A 208 17.03 -0.37 0.45
N LEU A 209 16.21 -0.68 1.45
CA LEU A 209 16.39 -0.20 2.82
C LEU A 209 17.64 -0.82 3.46
N ALA A 210 17.92 -2.10 3.19
CA ALA A 210 19.13 -2.79 3.64
C ALA A 210 20.40 -2.17 3.03
N GLU A 211 20.42 -1.87 1.71
CA GLU A 211 21.52 -1.17 1.04
C GLU A 211 21.83 0.21 1.66
N LEU A 212 20.81 0.87 2.20
CA LEU A 212 20.95 2.17 2.87
C LEU A 212 21.38 2.08 4.33
N GLY A 213 21.54 0.85 4.85
CA GLY A 213 21.89 0.60 6.24
C GLY A 213 20.76 0.83 7.22
N ALA A 214 19.50 0.85 6.75
CA ALA A 214 18.33 1.04 7.59
C ALA A 214 17.87 -0.27 8.30
N GLY A 215 18.52 -1.41 8.06
CA GLY A 215 18.18 -2.68 8.71
C GLY A 215 18.43 -2.66 10.22
N ARG A 216 17.51 -3.20 11.01
CA ARG A 216 17.68 -3.40 12.45
C ARG A 216 18.32 -4.77 12.71
N PRO A 217 19.31 -4.88 13.63
CA PRO A 217 20.04 -6.14 13.89
C PRO A 217 19.14 -7.31 14.33
N GLU A 218 18.05 -7.01 15.03
CA GLU A 218 17.12 -8.00 15.60
C GLU A 218 15.78 -8.07 14.84
N GLY A 219 15.70 -7.46 13.66
CA GLY A 219 14.44 -7.40 12.92
C GLY A 219 14.03 -8.76 12.30
N PRO A 220 12.72 -9.02 12.11
CA PRO A 220 12.17 -10.28 11.61
C PRO A 220 12.38 -10.44 10.08
N GLY A 221 13.62 -10.28 9.60
CA GLY A 221 13.97 -10.37 8.17
C GLY A 221 13.59 -11.70 7.50
N ALA A 222 13.36 -12.76 8.29
CA ALA A 222 13.00 -14.09 7.77
C ALA A 222 11.60 -14.12 7.11
N LYS A 223 10.61 -13.37 7.63
CA LYS A 223 9.25 -13.35 7.08
C LYS A 223 9.16 -12.56 5.77
N LEU A 224 9.93 -11.48 5.65
CA LEU A 224 10.03 -10.74 4.39
C LEU A 224 10.78 -11.54 3.32
N ALA A 225 11.72 -12.41 3.70
CA ALA A 225 12.42 -13.31 2.79
C ALA A 225 11.53 -14.43 2.23
N SER A 226 10.41 -14.77 2.89
CA SER A 226 9.47 -15.80 2.42
C SER A 226 8.58 -15.35 1.25
N ILE A 227 8.60 -14.05 0.90
CA ILE A 227 7.89 -13.49 -0.26
C ILE A 227 8.67 -13.74 -1.58
N ARG A 228 9.90 -14.26 -1.52
CA ARG A 228 10.77 -14.51 -2.70
C ARG A 228 10.42 -15.78 -3.45
#